data_a8c30a6027acaea9eb11609a0a8512ab
#
_entry.id   a8c30a6027acaea9eb11609a0a8512ab
#
_cell.length_a   1.000
_cell.length_b   1.000
_cell.length_c   1.000
_cell.angle_alpha   90.00
_cell.angle_beta   90.00
_cell.angle_gamma   90.00
#
_symmetry.space_group_name_H-M   'P 1'
#
loop_
_entity.id
_entity.type
_entity.pdbx_description
1 polymer ?
#
loop_
_entity_poly.entity_id
_entity_poly.type
_entity_poly.pdbx_seq_one_letter_code
_entity_poly.pdbx_strand_id
1 'polypeptide(L)'
;MATITAGGDDLSCLSLFARHEFRRERLLRSFFSFLLYVLADTGIAVEDNLCIAVTGTPGTGKTTICQSLIELYTVVSLQELAEQNGCLGPVDQVDGSAPLDIHKLSETWVCDETKTCFVDGHLSHLLDVDAIVLLRCHPEKIRERLEQRSYSPQKINANVEWEMLSGTWSELLEFEIEVPIIELDTSDSSSEELVASIVQWMDEGTPSASLKDAASNAMNWL
;
A
#
# COMPACT_ATOMS: atom_id res chain seq x y z
N MET A 1 25.12 47.11 4.58
CA MET A 1 25.54 45.70 4.69
C MET A 1 24.30 44.86 4.84
N ALA A 2 23.81 44.29 3.77
CA ALA A 2 22.63 43.44 3.77
C ALA A 2 23.10 42.01 3.50
N THR A 3 22.87 41.12 4.43
CA THR A 3 23.16 39.71 4.31
C THR A 3 21.86 39.02 3.83
N ILE A 4 21.86 38.55 2.60
CA ILE A 4 20.79 37.73 2.03
C ILE A 4 21.11 36.29 2.40
N THR A 5 20.27 35.66 3.19
CA THR A 5 20.27 34.19 3.37
C THR A 5 19.27 33.60 2.37
N ALA A 6 19.78 33.03 1.30
CA ALA A 6 19.06 32.14 0.42
C ALA A 6 19.21 30.72 0.94
N GLY A 7 18.14 29.95 0.99
CA GLY A 7 18.23 28.50 1.26
C GLY A 7 16.94 27.92 1.82
N GLY A 8 16.08 27.41 0.94
CA GLY A 8 14.91 26.66 1.41
C GLY A 8 13.97 26.05 0.40
N ASP A 9 14.22 26.13 -0.92
CA ASP A 9 13.20 25.72 -1.91
C ASP A 9 13.65 24.70 -2.98
N ASP A 10 14.81 24.07 -2.84
CA ASP A 10 15.36 23.24 -3.93
C ASP A 10 15.13 21.73 -3.78
N LEU A 11 14.67 21.26 -2.61
CA LEU A 11 14.44 19.82 -2.35
C LEU A 11 13.08 19.34 -2.86
N SER A 12 12.06 20.21 -2.94
CA SER A 12 10.74 19.85 -3.43
C SER A 12 10.72 19.64 -4.97
N CYS A 13 11.54 20.37 -5.69
CA CYS A 13 11.63 20.30 -7.15
C CYS A 13 12.34 19.04 -7.63
N LEU A 14 13.38 18.58 -6.92
CA LEU A 14 14.12 17.34 -7.22
C LEU A 14 13.26 16.09 -6.96
N SER A 15 12.42 16.10 -5.93
CA SER A 15 11.50 14.99 -5.65
C SER A 15 10.40 14.88 -6.72
N LEU A 16 9.91 15.99 -7.24
CA LEU A 16 8.95 16.03 -8.35
C LEU A 16 9.57 15.53 -9.67
N PHE A 17 10.83 15.87 -9.95
CA PHE A 17 11.52 15.40 -11.15
C PHE A 17 11.80 13.89 -11.11
N ALA A 18 12.23 13.34 -9.97
CA ALA A 18 12.44 11.91 -9.79
C ALA A 18 11.12 11.14 -9.96
N ARG A 19 10.02 11.63 -9.38
CA ARG A 19 8.68 11.04 -9.56
C ARG A 19 8.20 11.10 -11.02
N HIS A 20 8.57 12.14 -11.77
CA HIS A 20 8.19 12.28 -13.19
C HIS A 20 8.97 11.30 -14.10
N GLU A 21 10.21 11.00 -13.81
CA GLU A 21 10.99 9.98 -14.53
C GLU A 21 10.49 8.57 -14.21
N PHE A 22 10.20 8.26 -12.94
CA PHE A 22 9.58 7.00 -12.51
C PHE A 22 8.21 6.77 -13.16
N ARG A 23 7.34 7.81 -13.23
CA ARG A 23 6.06 7.74 -13.97
C ARG A 23 6.25 7.47 -15.46
N ARG A 24 7.31 7.97 -16.06
CA ARG A 24 7.60 7.75 -17.49
C ARG A 24 8.03 6.32 -17.78
N GLU A 25 8.79 5.71 -16.88
CA GLU A 25 9.13 4.27 -16.98
C GLU A 25 7.90 3.39 -16.75
N ARG A 26 7.03 3.75 -15.80
CA ARG A 26 5.76 3.05 -15.55
C ARG A 26 4.82 3.13 -16.76
N LEU A 27 4.71 4.29 -17.41
CA LEU A 27 3.93 4.43 -18.66
C LEU A 27 4.52 3.57 -19.79
N LEU A 28 5.84 3.44 -19.86
CA LEU A 28 6.50 2.54 -20.81
C LEU A 28 6.23 1.06 -20.48
N ARG A 29 6.22 0.68 -19.20
CA ARG A 29 5.83 -0.67 -18.74
C ARG A 29 4.37 -0.98 -19.08
N SER A 30 3.44 -0.06 -18.80
CA SER A 30 2.03 -0.19 -19.16
C SER A 30 1.84 -0.29 -20.69
N PHE A 31 2.62 0.45 -21.47
CA PHE A 31 2.60 0.36 -22.94
C PHE A 31 3.18 -0.96 -23.44
N PHE A 32 4.21 -1.50 -22.77
CA PHE A 32 4.79 -2.80 -23.08
C PHE A 32 3.85 -3.95 -22.70
N SER A 33 3.16 -3.86 -21.55
CA SER A 33 2.11 -4.77 -21.12
C SER A 33 0.92 -4.74 -22.09
N PHE A 34 0.48 -3.56 -22.53
CA PHE A 34 -0.55 -3.41 -23.57
C PHE A 34 -0.11 -3.99 -24.93
N LEU A 35 1.14 -3.81 -25.30
CA LEU A 35 1.70 -4.39 -26.53
C LEU A 35 1.79 -5.93 -26.44
N LEU A 36 2.15 -6.46 -25.27
CA LEU A 36 2.14 -7.90 -24.97
C LEU A 36 0.70 -8.45 -24.94
N TYR A 37 -0.27 -7.71 -24.42
CA TYR A 37 -1.69 -8.06 -24.47
C TYR A 37 -2.22 -8.14 -25.91
N VAL A 38 -1.81 -7.23 -26.78
CA VAL A 38 -2.15 -7.27 -28.22
C VAL A 38 -1.45 -8.44 -28.94
N LEU A 39 -0.29 -8.88 -28.44
CA LEU A 39 0.42 -10.06 -28.95
C LEU A 39 -0.09 -11.37 -28.33
N ALA A 40 -0.79 -11.34 -27.20
CA ALA A 40 -1.36 -12.49 -26.49
C ALA A 40 -2.54 -13.16 -27.23
N ASP A 41 -3.03 -12.59 -28.34
CA ASP A 41 -3.92 -13.30 -29.28
C ASP A 41 -3.23 -14.55 -29.89
N THR A 42 -1.98 -14.82 -29.49
CA THR A 42 -1.19 -16.03 -29.82
C THR A 42 -1.28 -17.14 -28.76
N GLY A 43 -2.09 -17.00 -27.71
CA GLY A 43 -2.35 -18.08 -26.73
C GLY A 43 -1.25 -18.31 -25.69
N ILE A 44 -0.33 -17.39 -25.49
CA ILE A 44 0.62 -17.39 -24.38
C ILE A 44 0.04 -16.51 -23.28
N ALA A 45 -0.45 -17.09 -22.19
CA ALA A 45 -0.78 -16.35 -20.98
C ALA A 45 0.52 -15.74 -20.44
N VAL A 46 0.66 -14.42 -20.57
CA VAL A 46 1.69 -13.69 -19.84
C VAL A 46 1.12 -13.53 -18.44
N GLU A 47 1.63 -14.28 -17.48
CA GLU A 47 1.37 -14.00 -16.07
C GLU A 47 2.02 -12.65 -15.78
N ASP A 48 1.20 -11.61 -15.64
CA ASP A 48 1.67 -10.30 -15.18
C ASP A 48 2.12 -10.47 -13.72
N ASN A 49 3.43 -10.48 -13.49
CA ASN A 49 3.98 -10.51 -12.15
C ASN A 49 3.78 -9.15 -11.50
N LEU A 50 2.90 -9.08 -10.51
CA LEU A 50 2.48 -7.84 -9.87
C LEU A 50 3.15 -7.66 -8.52
N CYS A 51 3.54 -6.43 -8.22
CA CYS A 51 3.84 -5.98 -6.87
C CYS A 51 2.58 -5.37 -6.26
N ILE A 52 2.03 -6.00 -5.24
CA ILE A 52 0.74 -5.61 -4.66
C ILE A 52 0.91 -5.19 -3.20
N ALA A 53 0.54 -3.96 -2.88
CA ALA A 53 0.50 -3.52 -1.49
C ALA A 53 -0.74 -4.06 -0.77
N VAL A 54 -0.57 -4.66 0.40
CA VAL A 54 -1.67 -4.96 1.34
C VAL A 54 -1.61 -3.92 2.45
N THR A 55 -2.50 -2.94 2.39
CA THR A 55 -2.49 -1.77 3.27
C THR A 55 -3.80 -1.61 4.04
N GLY A 56 -3.86 -0.63 4.92
CA GLY A 56 -5.01 -0.28 5.75
C GLY A 56 -4.61 -0.03 7.20
N THR A 57 -5.52 0.48 7.99
CA THR A 57 -5.33 0.83 9.41
C THR A 57 -4.79 -0.36 10.23
N PRO A 58 -3.93 -0.15 11.24
CA PRO A 58 -3.60 -1.19 12.21
C PRO A 58 -4.87 -1.82 12.82
N GLY A 59 -4.94 -3.16 12.82
CA GLY A 59 -6.13 -3.89 13.28
C GLY A 59 -7.08 -4.37 12.19
N THR A 60 -6.91 -3.96 10.93
CA THR A 60 -7.75 -4.41 9.79
C THR A 60 -7.49 -5.85 9.33
N GLY A 61 -6.49 -6.55 9.86
CA GLY A 61 -6.25 -7.97 9.54
C GLY A 61 -5.25 -8.23 8.41
N LYS A 62 -4.44 -7.26 8.01
CA LYS A 62 -3.42 -7.40 6.96
C LYS A 62 -2.58 -8.66 7.09
N THR A 63 -1.94 -8.83 8.23
CA THR A 63 -1.07 -9.99 8.50
C THR A 63 -1.81 -11.33 8.41
N THR A 64 -3.09 -11.38 8.81
CA THR A 64 -3.91 -12.58 8.69
C THR A 64 -4.16 -12.94 7.23
N ILE A 65 -4.52 -11.96 6.41
CA ILE A 65 -4.70 -12.15 4.96
C ILE A 65 -3.38 -12.55 4.31
N CYS A 66 -2.29 -11.86 4.63
CA CYS A 66 -0.96 -12.16 4.12
C CYS A 66 -0.47 -13.56 4.49
N GLN A 67 -0.81 -14.06 5.70
CA GLN A 67 -0.53 -15.45 6.09
C GLN A 67 -1.27 -16.48 5.24
N SER A 68 -2.46 -16.17 4.77
CA SER A 68 -3.18 -17.06 3.84
C SER A 68 -2.66 -16.94 2.41
N LEU A 69 -2.20 -15.75 1.99
CA LEU A 69 -1.62 -15.53 0.67
C LEU A 69 -0.24 -16.17 0.50
N ILE A 70 0.54 -16.36 1.58
CA ILE A 70 1.90 -16.91 1.51
C ILE A 70 1.94 -18.37 0.99
N GLU A 71 0.81 -19.07 1.05
CA GLU A 71 0.69 -20.42 0.47
C GLU A 71 0.66 -20.41 -1.06
N LEU A 72 0.28 -19.28 -1.67
CA LEU A 72 0.07 -19.11 -3.10
C LEU A 72 1.11 -18.20 -3.75
N TYR A 73 1.55 -17.17 -3.03
CA TYR A 73 2.36 -16.07 -3.54
C TYR A 73 3.55 -15.75 -2.65
N THR A 74 4.46 -14.94 -3.15
CA THR A 74 5.50 -14.34 -2.30
C THR A 74 4.88 -13.23 -1.46
N VAL A 75 5.14 -13.24 -0.16
CA VAL A 75 4.74 -12.18 0.76
C VAL A 75 5.98 -11.65 1.47
N VAL A 76 6.14 -10.35 1.51
CA VAL A 76 7.22 -9.65 2.22
C VAL A 76 6.64 -8.66 3.23
N SER A 77 7.27 -8.56 4.38
CA SER A 77 6.88 -7.58 5.39
C SER A 77 7.53 -6.23 5.12
N LEU A 78 6.74 -5.15 5.11
CA LEU A 78 7.26 -3.79 5.00
C LEU A 78 8.28 -3.48 6.11
N GLN A 79 8.06 -3.99 7.31
CA GLN A 79 8.99 -3.81 8.42
C GLN A 79 10.34 -4.51 8.16
N GLU A 80 10.31 -5.75 7.67
CA GLU A 80 11.53 -6.48 7.32
C GLU A 80 12.28 -5.81 6.17
N LEU A 81 11.56 -5.32 5.16
CA LEU A 81 12.16 -4.54 4.07
C LEU A 81 12.85 -3.28 4.59
N ALA A 82 12.19 -2.55 5.51
CA ALA A 82 12.75 -1.35 6.09
C ALA A 82 13.99 -1.64 6.95
N GLU A 83 13.99 -2.76 7.68
CA GLU A 83 15.15 -3.19 8.46
C GLU A 83 16.33 -3.54 7.54
N GLN A 84 16.11 -4.35 6.52
CA GLN A 84 17.14 -4.78 5.56
C GLN A 84 17.77 -3.61 4.80
N ASN A 85 16.98 -2.55 4.53
CA ASN A 85 17.42 -1.36 3.81
C ASN A 85 17.88 -0.22 4.73
N GLY A 86 17.94 -0.44 6.06
CA GLY A 86 18.37 0.57 7.02
C GLY A 86 17.44 1.80 7.05
N CYS A 87 16.14 1.59 6.87
CA CYS A 87 15.09 2.61 6.85
C CYS A 87 14.28 2.66 8.15
N LEU A 88 14.72 1.98 9.22
CA LEU A 88 14.15 2.11 10.56
C LEU A 88 14.94 3.10 11.40
N GLY A 89 14.22 4.00 12.06
CA GLY A 89 14.78 4.89 13.06
C GLY A 89 14.99 4.19 14.41
N PRO A 90 15.45 4.92 15.43
CA PRO A 90 15.63 4.38 16.77
C PRO A 90 14.28 3.94 17.36
N VAL A 91 14.31 2.80 18.07
CA VAL A 91 13.13 2.28 18.76
C VAL A 91 12.68 3.25 19.86
N ASP A 92 11.44 3.67 19.83
CA ASP A 92 10.81 4.43 20.91
C ASP A 92 10.71 3.53 22.16
N GLN A 93 11.24 4.01 23.29
CA GLN A 93 11.27 3.25 24.55
C GLN A 93 9.88 3.18 25.23
N VAL A 94 8.94 4.02 24.82
CA VAL A 94 7.61 4.11 25.43
C VAL A 94 6.65 3.10 24.82
N ASP A 95 6.64 2.99 23.48
CA ASP A 95 5.70 2.11 22.77
C ASP A 95 6.37 0.98 21.97
N GLY A 96 7.71 0.91 22.00
CA GLY A 96 8.49 -0.14 21.32
C GLY A 96 8.45 -0.04 19.79
N SER A 97 7.90 1.02 19.20
CA SER A 97 7.87 1.21 17.76
C SER A 97 9.15 1.86 17.25
N ALA A 98 9.55 1.52 16.03
CA ALA A 98 10.59 2.21 15.29
C ALA A 98 9.93 3.02 14.16
N PRO A 99 10.18 4.33 14.04
CA PRO A 99 9.68 5.10 12.92
C PRO A 99 10.30 4.58 11.62
N LEU A 100 9.45 4.43 10.61
CA LEU A 100 9.84 3.96 9.29
C LEU A 100 10.03 5.15 8.36
N ASP A 101 11.22 5.27 7.76
CA ASP A 101 11.49 6.22 6.69
C ASP A 101 11.00 5.63 5.36
N ILE A 102 9.71 5.81 5.09
CA ILE A 102 9.06 5.26 3.90
C ILE A 102 9.57 5.92 2.61
N HIS A 103 9.96 7.19 2.67
CA HIS A 103 10.51 7.89 1.51
C HIS A 103 11.84 7.29 1.08
N LYS A 104 12.76 7.09 2.03
CA LYS A 104 14.03 6.43 1.77
C LYS A 104 13.82 5.00 1.27
N LEU A 105 12.88 4.26 1.85
CA LEU A 105 12.58 2.90 1.41
C LEU A 105 12.03 2.87 -0.01
N SER A 106 11.13 3.77 -0.37
CA SER A 106 10.57 3.86 -1.73
C SER A 106 11.59 4.25 -2.80
N GLU A 107 12.70 4.90 -2.42
CA GLU A 107 13.80 5.22 -3.32
C GLU A 107 14.81 4.07 -3.50
N THR A 108 14.92 3.19 -2.50
CA THR A 108 15.97 2.17 -2.45
C THR A 108 15.49 0.77 -2.74
N TRP A 109 14.20 0.48 -2.51
CA TRP A 109 13.64 -0.83 -2.71
C TRP A 109 12.84 -0.93 -4.01
N VAL A 110 13.08 -2.01 -4.75
CA VAL A 110 12.36 -2.37 -5.97
C VAL A 110 11.85 -3.80 -5.80
N CYS A 111 10.60 -4.03 -6.19
CA CYS A 111 10.01 -5.35 -6.16
C CYS A 111 10.68 -6.30 -7.16
N ASP A 112 10.76 -7.60 -6.82
CA ASP A 112 11.21 -8.64 -7.75
C ASP A 112 10.14 -8.87 -8.83
N GLU A 113 10.42 -8.46 -10.04
CA GLU A 113 9.51 -8.57 -11.20
C GLU A 113 9.36 -9.99 -11.74
N THR A 114 10.03 -10.99 -11.16
CA THR A 114 9.97 -12.37 -11.64
C THR A 114 8.78 -13.17 -11.15
N LYS A 115 8.01 -12.62 -10.19
CA LYS A 115 6.85 -13.28 -9.58
C LYS A 115 5.94 -12.26 -8.89
N THR A 116 4.66 -12.59 -8.79
CA THR A 116 3.72 -11.79 -7.99
C THR A 116 4.13 -11.77 -6.53
N CYS A 117 4.24 -10.56 -5.97
CA CYS A 117 4.67 -10.29 -4.60
C CYS A 117 3.67 -9.39 -3.87
N PHE A 118 3.29 -9.78 -2.67
CA PHE A 118 2.48 -8.95 -1.76
C PHE A 118 3.35 -8.31 -0.69
N VAL A 119 3.15 -7.02 -0.43
CA VAL A 119 3.87 -6.27 0.62
C VAL A 119 2.91 -5.98 1.78
N ASP A 120 3.10 -6.67 2.93
CA ASP A 120 2.31 -6.47 4.16
C ASP A 120 2.79 -5.26 4.94
N GLY A 121 1.98 -4.21 5.01
CA GLY A 121 2.30 -3.05 5.85
C GLY A 121 1.31 -1.90 5.71
N HIS A 122 1.09 -1.15 6.79
CA HIS A 122 0.12 -0.05 6.80
C HIS A 122 0.52 1.15 5.91
N LEU A 123 1.79 1.24 5.51
CA LEU A 123 2.31 2.26 4.58
C LEU A 123 2.78 1.64 3.25
N SER A 124 2.48 0.36 2.98
CA SER A 124 2.96 -0.31 1.77
C SER A 124 2.46 0.32 0.47
N HIS A 125 1.32 0.99 0.51
CA HIS A 125 0.77 1.75 -0.63
C HIS A 125 1.60 2.98 -1.04
N LEU A 126 2.58 3.38 -0.22
CA LEU A 126 3.51 4.47 -0.53
C LEU A 126 4.79 3.99 -1.24
N LEU A 127 4.94 2.68 -1.42
CA LEU A 127 6.00 2.11 -2.26
C LEU A 127 5.60 2.15 -3.74
N ASP A 128 6.56 1.89 -4.63
CA ASP A 128 6.29 1.71 -6.06
C ASP A 128 5.68 0.33 -6.30
N VAL A 129 4.33 0.28 -6.30
CA VAL A 129 3.54 -0.95 -6.45
C VAL A 129 2.62 -0.86 -7.66
N ASP A 130 2.26 -2.02 -8.24
CA ASP A 130 1.40 -2.09 -9.41
C ASP A 130 -0.08 -2.06 -9.06
N ALA A 131 -0.44 -2.48 -7.83
CA ALA A 131 -1.83 -2.54 -7.36
C ALA A 131 -1.91 -2.49 -5.83
N ILE A 132 -3.09 -2.18 -5.30
CA ILE A 132 -3.34 -2.04 -3.87
C ILE A 132 -4.55 -2.85 -3.43
N VAL A 133 -4.37 -3.68 -2.42
CA VAL A 133 -5.42 -4.28 -1.60
C VAL A 133 -5.56 -3.42 -0.34
N LEU A 134 -6.62 -2.61 -0.28
CA LEU A 134 -6.95 -1.76 0.85
C LEU A 134 -7.93 -2.49 1.77
N LEU A 135 -7.47 -2.88 2.95
CA LEU A 135 -8.30 -3.52 3.96
C LEU A 135 -8.93 -2.49 4.88
N ARG A 136 -10.26 -2.55 4.97
CA ARG A 136 -11.06 -1.73 5.87
C ARG A 136 -11.68 -2.61 6.96
N CYS A 137 -12.04 -2.01 8.07
CA CYS A 137 -12.72 -2.73 9.15
C CYS A 137 -13.55 -1.76 10.00
N HIS A 138 -14.71 -2.21 10.45
CA HIS A 138 -15.56 -1.41 11.33
C HIS A 138 -14.79 -0.89 12.56
N PRO A 139 -14.87 0.40 12.89
CA PRO A 139 -14.09 1.04 13.94
C PRO A 139 -14.16 0.36 15.31
N GLU A 140 -15.32 -0.16 15.70
CA GLU A 140 -15.48 -0.89 16.96
C GLU A 140 -14.66 -2.18 16.97
N LYS A 141 -14.63 -2.92 15.86
CA LYS A 141 -13.81 -4.15 15.74
C LYS A 141 -12.31 -3.85 15.74
N ILE A 142 -11.90 -2.74 15.13
CA ILE A 142 -10.51 -2.27 15.24
C ILE A 142 -10.17 -2.01 16.71
N ARG A 143 -11.03 -1.31 17.43
CA ARG A 143 -10.84 -1.05 18.86
C ARG A 143 -10.65 -2.34 19.65
N GLU A 144 -11.56 -3.29 19.52
CA GLU A 144 -11.49 -4.60 20.20
C GLU A 144 -10.18 -5.35 19.88
N ARG A 145 -9.80 -5.40 18.60
CA ARG A 145 -8.58 -6.08 18.14
C ARG A 145 -7.30 -5.41 18.68
N LEU A 146 -7.28 -4.08 18.78
CA LEU A 146 -6.13 -3.33 19.29
C LEU A 146 -6.03 -3.40 20.82
N GLU A 147 -7.17 -3.44 21.54
CA GLU A 147 -7.21 -3.70 22.99
C GLU A 147 -6.62 -5.07 23.32
N GLN A 148 -6.99 -6.12 22.56
CA GLN A 148 -6.43 -7.47 22.71
C GLN A 148 -4.90 -7.50 22.48
N ARG A 149 -4.37 -6.58 21.67
CA ARG A 149 -2.92 -6.41 21.43
C ARG A 149 -2.23 -5.53 22.48
N SER A 150 -2.95 -5.10 23.50
CA SER A 150 -2.46 -4.25 24.59
C SER A 150 -1.90 -2.89 24.10
N TYR A 151 -2.47 -2.33 23.04
CA TYR A 151 -2.13 -0.97 22.61
C TYR A 151 -2.59 0.06 23.63
N SER A 152 -1.87 1.16 23.76
CA SER A 152 -2.29 2.26 24.62
C SER A 152 -3.63 2.85 24.16
N PRO A 153 -4.48 3.37 25.07
CA PRO A 153 -5.75 3.98 24.70
C PRO A 153 -5.60 5.13 23.67
N GLN A 154 -4.52 5.90 23.75
CA GLN A 154 -4.23 6.96 22.77
C GLN A 154 -3.98 6.39 21.39
N LYS A 155 -3.17 5.32 21.28
CA LYS A 155 -2.87 4.66 20.01
C LYS A 155 -4.10 3.99 19.41
N ILE A 156 -4.96 3.40 20.26
CA ILE A 156 -6.25 2.83 19.84
C ILE A 156 -7.15 3.91 19.25
N ASN A 157 -7.36 5.01 19.98
CA ASN A 157 -8.22 6.11 19.53
C ASN A 157 -7.71 6.72 18.21
N ALA A 158 -6.41 6.97 18.09
CA ALA A 158 -5.82 7.51 16.86
C ALA A 158 -6.07 6.58 15.64
N ASN A 159 -5.91 5.26 15.80
CA ASN A 159 -6.18 4.31 14.71
C ASN A 159 -7.68 4.23 14.36
N VAL A 160 -8.55 4.25 15.38
CA VAL A 160 -10.01 4.25 15.17
C VAL A 160 -10.47 5.51 14.44
N GLU A 161 -9.99 6.68 14.85
CA GLU A 161 -10.28 7.95 14.18
C GLU A 161 -9.75 7.96 12.74
N TRP A 162 -8.53 7.48 12.52
CA TRP A 162 -7.94 7.34 11.19
C TRP A 162 -8.81 6.50 10.26
N GLU A 163 -9.31 5.35 10.75
CA GLU A 163 -10.22 4.48 9.98
C GLU A 163 -11.55 5.16 9.69
N MET A 164 -12.17 5.81 10.70
CA MET A 164 -13.43 6.54 10.54
C MET A 164 -13.35 7.64 9.48
N LEU A 165 -12.20 8.35 9.43
CA LEU A 165 -11.95 9.43 8.49
C LEU A 165 -11.44 8.93 7.13
N SER A 166 -11.39 7.63 6.91
CA SER A 166 -10.82 7.04 5.68
C SER A 166 -9.41 7.54 5.39
N GLY A 167 -8.55 7.57 6.43
CA GLY A 167 -7.23 8.19 6.37
C GLY A 167 -6.34 7.64 5.26
N THR A 168 -6.36 6.33 5.00
CA THR A 168 -5.60 5.73 3.89
C THR A 168 -6.08 6.26 2.52
N TRP A 169 -7.40 6.46 2.33
CA TRP A 169 -7.91 7.10 1.11
C TRP A 169 -7.44 8.55 0.98
N SER A 170 -7.33 9.26 2.10
CA SER A 170 -6.79 10.63 2.11
C SER A 170 -5.32 10.65 1.66
N GLU A 171 -4.50 9.70 2.12
CA GLU A 171 -3.11 9.56 1.65
C GLU A 171 -3.03 9.20 0.16
N LEU A 172 -3.85 8.26 -0.32
CA LEU A 172 -3.91 7.88 -1.73
C LEU A 172 -4.24 9.07 -2.63
N LEU A 173 -5.18 9.92 -2.20
CA LEU A 173 -5.56 11.14 -2.92
C LEU A 173 -4.48 12.23 -2.83
N GLU A 174 -3.88 12.45 -1.65
CA GLU A 174 -2.84 13.46 -1.43
C GLU A 174 -1.58 13.17 -2.25
N PHE A 175 -1.18 11.90 -2.31
CA PHE A 175 -0.01 11.47 -3.06
C PHE A 175 -0.32 11.11 -4.52
N GLU A 176 -1.57 11.28 -4.97
CA GLU A 176 -2.02 11.00 -6.35
C GLU A 176 -1.62 9.58 -6.82
N ILE A 177 -1.88 8.56 -5.99
CA ILE A 177 -1.51 7.17 -6.25
C ILE A 177 -2.54 6.53 -7.19
N GLU A 178 -2.29 6.59 -8.48
CA GLU A 178 -3.19 6.14 -9.55
C GLU A 178 -2.86 4.71 -10.01
N VAL A 179 -3.00 3.74 -9.11
CA VAL A 179 -2.89 2.31 -9.43
C VAL A 179 -4.24 1.62 -9.18
N PRO A 180 -4.49 0.42 -9.73
CA PRO A 180 -5.66 -0.38 -9.39
C PRO A 180 -5.79 -0.60 -7.89
N ILE A 181 -7.00 -0.39 -7.35
CA ILE A 181 -7.29 -0.54 -5.93
C ILE A 181 -8.53 -1.42 -5.77
N ILE A 182 -8.43 -2.47 -4.95
CA ILE A 182 -9.57 -3.18 -4.40
C ILE A 182 -9.72 -2.83 -2.91
N GLU A 183 -10.91 -2.39 -2.49
CA GLU A 183 -11.24 -2.12 -1.09
C GLU A 183 -12.07 -3.28 -0.53
N LEU A 184 -11.64 -3.87 0.59
CA LEU A 184 -12.27 -5.05 1.19
C LEU A 184 -12.60 -4.81 2.67
N ASP A 185 -13.84 -5.14 3.07
CA ASP A 185 -14.27 -5.11 4.47
C ASP A 185 -13.91 -6.41 5.18
N THR A 186 -13.08 -6.29 6.21
CA THR A 186 -12.63 -7.40 7.05
C THR A 186 -13.42 -7.53 8.36
N SER A 187 -14.52 -6.82 8.48
CA SER A 187 -15.31 -6.80 9.72
C SER A 187 -15.90 -8.16 10.04
N ASP A 188 -16.53 -8.80 9.07
CA ASP A 188 -17.26 -10.05 9.24
C ASP A 188 -16.87 -11.15 8.24
N SER A 189 -16.02 -10.83 7.26
CA SER A 189 -15.56 -11.77 6.23
C SER A 189 -14.46 -12.69 6.77
N SER A 190 -14.46 -13.94 6.34
CA SER A 190 -13.37 -14.86 6.62
C SER A 190 -12.12 -14.55 5.78
N SER A 191 -10.95 -15.00 6.22
CA SER A 191 -9.72 -14.83 5.44
C SER A 191 -9.78 -15.53 4.08
N GLU A 192 -10.43 -16.68 4.02
CA GLU A 192 -10.60 -17.47 2.80
C GLU A 192 -11.45 -16.71 1.76
N GLU A 193 -12.56 -16.10 2.20
CA GLU A 193 -13.42 -15.28 1.31
C GLU A 193 -12.67 -14.06 0.77
N LEU A 194 -11.90 -13.40 1.63
CA LEU A 194 -11.12 -12.22 1.23
C LEU A 194 -9.99 -12.59 0.27
N VAL A 195 -9.27 -13.67 0.52
CA VAL A 195 -8.23 -14.19 -0.39
C VAL A 195 -8.84 -14.58 -1.73
N ALA A 196 -9.99 -15.27 -1.73
CA ALA A 196 -10.69 -15.62 -2.98
C ALA A 196 -11.07 -14.37 -3.78
N SER A 197 -11.54 -13.31 -3.12
CA SER A 197 -11.86 -12.02 -3.76
C SER A 197 -10.62 -11.34 -4.36
N ILE A 198 -9.47 -11.40 -3.66
CA ILE A 198 -8.21 -10.85 -4.16
C ILE A 198 -7.75 -11.62 -5.41
N VAL A 199 -7.76 -12.95 -5.35
CA VAL A 199 -7.35 -13.80 -6.47
C VAL A 199 -8.26 -13.58 -7.68
N GLN A 200 -9.58 -13.56 -7.46
CA GLN A 200 -10.53 -13.28 -8.54
C GLN A 200 -10.27 -11.91 -9.17
N TRP A 201 -10.06 -10.86 -8.37
CA TRP A 201 -9.76 -9.53 -8.86
C TRP A 201 -8.46 -9.48 -9.69
N MET A 202 -7.44 -10.25 -9.30
CA MET A 202 -6.21 -10.38 -10.07
C MET A 202 -6.45 -11.12 -11.39
N ASP A 203 -7.20 -12.24 -11.38
CA ASP A 203 -7.54 -13.02 -12.58
C ASP A 203 -8.37 -12.20 -13.59
N GLU A 204 -9.14 -11.22 -13.12
CA GLU A 204 -9.89 -10.28 -13.95
C GLU A 204 -9.02 -9.13 -14.49
N GLY A 205 -7.72 -9.13 -14.24
CA GLY A 205 -6.77 -8.09 -14.68
C GLY A 205 -6.81 -6.82 -13.84
N THR A 206 -7.06 -6.95 -12.54
CA THR A 206 -7.10 -5.84 -11.57
C THR A 206 -7.99 -4.66 -12.01
N PRO A 207 -9.28 -4.89 -12.32
CA PRO A 207 -10.16 -3.81 -12.76
C PRO A 207 -10.27 -2.73 -11.67
N SER A 208 -10.19 -1.47 -12.08
CA SER A 208 -10.26 -0.33 -11.16
C SER A 208 -11.04 0.83 -11.77
N ALA A 209 -11.72 1.58 -10.90
CA ALA A 209 -12.24 2.90 -11.21
C ALA A 209 -11.11 3.94 -11.16
N SER A 210 -11.37 5.18 -11.61
CA SER A 210 -10.44 6.28 -11.35
C SER A 210 -10.24 6.47 -9.83
N LEU A 211 -9.08 6.96 -9.41
CA LEU A 211 -8.79 7.20 -7.99
C LEU A 211 -9.90 8.03 -7.30
N LYS A 212 -10.41 9.08 -7.98
CA LYS A 212 -11.47 9.94 -7.45
C LYS A 212 -12.81 9.23 -7.34
N ASP A 213 -13.17 8.41 -8.33
CA ASP A 213 -14.42 7.65 -8.31
C ASP A 213 -14.35 6.55 -7.24
N ALA A 214 -13.23 5.85 -7.13
CA ALA A 214 -13.01 4.86 -6.09
C ALA A 214 -13.10 5.48 -4.69
N ALA A 215 -12.42 6.59 -4.44
CA ALA A 215 -12.48 7.30 -3.16
C ALA A 215 -13.89 7.83 -2.83
N SER A 216 -14.66 8.28 -3.84
CA SER A 216 -16.03 8.74 -3.65
C SER A 216 -17.00 7.62 -3.27
N ASN A 217 -16.68 6.38 -3.63
CA ASN A 217 -17.44 5.18 -3.30
C ASN A 217 -16.84 4.37 -2.14
N ALA A 218 -15.81 4.92 -1.49
CA ALA A 218 -15.14 4.28 -0.36
C ALA A 218 -16.10 3.97 0.80
N MET A 219 -15.81 2.90 1.53
CA MET A 219 -16.58 2.54 2.72
C MET A 219 -16.63 3.70 3.70
N ASN A 220 -17.82 4.03 4.14
CA ASN A 220 -18.08 5.11 5.09
C ASN A 220 -18.62 4.52 6.41
N TRP A 221 -17.94 4.83 7.51
CA TRP A 221 -18.29 4.39 8.85
C TRP A 221 -19.04 5.45 9.69
N LEU A 222 -19.35 6.63 9.11
CA LEU A 222 -20.03 7.74 9.76
C LEU A 222 -21.54 7.71 9.52
#